data_d496391a41d86e4614de857a81e5d96a
#
_entry.id   d496391a41d86e4614de857a81e5d96a
#
_cell.length_a   1.000
_cell.length_b   1.000
_cell.length_c   1.000
_cell.angle_alpha   90.00
_cell.angle_beta   90.00
_cell.angle_gamma   90.00
#
_symmetry.space_group_name_H-M   'P 1'
#
loop_
_entity.id
_entity.type
_entity.pdbx_description
1 polymer ?
#
loop_
_entity_poly.entity_id
_entity_poly.type
_entity_poly.pdbx_seq_one_letter_code
_entity_poly.pdbx_strand_id
1 'polypeptide(L)'
;MFGRVLRRMQALVRASEYVMTLHRHEEMAADGLTVYDVEHVILSGRIVERQRDSRTHEWKYLVKGETLEGDAVVVVGKIGPTRKLVVLTVYAL
;
A
#
# COMPACT_ATOMS: atom_id res chain seq x y z
N MET A 1 7.16 12.58 9.81
CA MET A 1 7.50 13.19 8.52
C MET A 1 6.46 12.91 7.44
N PHE A 2 5.96 11.68 7.35
CA PHE A 2 5.01 11.30 6.31
C PHE A 2 3.55 11.22 6.78
N GLY A 3 3.23 11.85 7.90
CA GLY A 3 1.90 11.72 8.51
C GLY A 3 0.75 12.19 7.63
N ARG A 4 0.94 13.27 6.88
CA ARG A 4 -0.09 13.80 5.98
C ARG A 4 -0.40 12.81 4.85
N VAL A 5 0.64 12.25 4.21
CA VAL A 5 0.46 11.29 3.12
C VAL A 5 -0.18 10.02 3.65
N LEU A 6 0.27 9.53 4.79
CA LEU A 6 -0.29 8.31 5.39
C LEU A 6 -1.78 8.50 5.71
N ARG A 7 -2.16 9.63 6.31
CA ARG A 7 -3.57 9.91 6.60
C ARG A 7 -4.41 9.93 5.33
N ARG A 8 -3.85 10.49 4.24
CA ARG A 8 -4.54 10.51 2.96
C ARG A 8 -4.70 9.09 2.39
N MET A 9 -3.65 8.28 2.45
CA MET A 9 -3.71 6.88 2.02
C MET A 9 -4.76 6.11 2.83
N GLN A 10 -4.78 6.32 4.14
CA GLN A 10 -5.76 5.68 5.01
C GLN A 10 -7.19 6.11 4.67
N ALA A 11 -7.41 7.39 4.38
CA ALA A 11 -8.73 7.88 3.98
C ALA A 11 -9.17 7.25 2.66
N LEU A 12 -8.25 7.10 1.71
CA LEU A 12 -8.56 6.47 0.43
C LEU A 12 -8.90 4.98 0.60
N VAL A 13 -8.21 4.29 1.51
CA VAL A 13 -8.53 2.89 1.83
C VAL A 13 -9.93 2.80 2.42
N ARG A 14 -10.27 3.66 3.37
CA ARG A 14 -11.61 3.66 4.00
C ARG A 14 -12.72 3.95 3.01
N ALA A 15 -12.43 4.77 2.00
CA ALA A 15 -13.39 5.11 0.95
C ALA A 15 -13.41 4.10 -0.21
N SER A 16 -12.61 3.04 -0.13
CA SER A 16 -12.42 2.07 -1.21
C SER A 16 -11.94 2.73 -2.51
N GLU A 17 -11.21 3.84 -2.40
CA GLU A 17 -10.67 4.59 -3.52
C GLU A 17 -9.21 4.18 -3.79
N TYR A 18 -9.02 2.91 -4.08
CA TYR A 18 -7.70 2.38 -4.42
C TYR A 18 -7.81 1.36 -5.53
N VAL A 19 -6.71 1.17 -6.25
CA VAL A 19 -6.63 0.21 -7.35
C VAL A 19 -5.45 -0.72 -7.15
N MET A 20 -5.63 -1.94 -7.61
CA MET A 20 -4.63 -2.99 -7.58
C MET A 20 -4.85 -3.87 -8.81
N THR A 21 -3.79 -4.23 -9.54
CA THR A 21 -3.94 -5.04 -10.74
C THR A 21 -4.37 -6.46 -10.39
N LEU A 22 -5.02 -7.15 -11.32
CA LEU A 22 -5.37 -8.56 -11.15
C LEU A 22 -4.14 -9.40 -10.85
N HIS A 23 -3.04 -9.12 -11.53
CA HIS A 23 -1.77 -9.81 -11.32
C HIS A 23 -1.29 -9.69 -9.86
N ARG A 24 -1.44 -8.49 -9.25
CA ARG A 24 -1.09 -8.30 -7.84
C ARG A 24 -1.99 -9.12 -6.91
N HIS A 25 -3.29 -9.17 -7.21
CA HIS A 25 -4.21 -10.00 -6.45
C HIS A 25 -3.79 -11.47 -6.49
N GLU A 26 -3.41 -11.96 -7.67
CA GLU A 26 -2.97 -13.35 -7.84
C GLU A 26 -1.67 -13.63 -7.10
N GLU A 27 -0.70 -12.72 -7.18
CA GLU A 27 0.56 -12.85 -6.44
C GLU A 27 0.34 -12.90 -4.92
N MET A 28 -0.52 -12.02 -4.41
CA MET A 28 -0.84 -11.98 -2.99
C MET A 28 -1.53 -13.27 -2.55
N ALA A 29 -2.48 -13.77 -3.33
CA ALA A 29 -3.19 -15.01 -3.01
C ALA A 29 -2.24 -16.19 -2.92
N ALA A 30 -1.22 -16.24 -3.78
CA ALA A 30 -0.20 -17.28 -3.74
C ALA A 30 0.60 -17.24 -2.43
N ASP A 31 0.74 -16.06 -1.82
CA ASP A 31 1.45 -15.87 -0.55
C ASP A 31 0.50 -15.88 0.65
N GLY A 32 -0.76 -16.21 0.45
CA GLY A 32 -1.77 -16.23 1.50
C GLY A 32 -2.25 -14.86 1.95
N LEU A 33 -1.98 -13.81 1.17
CA LEU A 33 -2.38 -12.45 1.47
C LEU A 33 -3.68 -12.08 0.75
N THR A 34 -4.50 -11.27 1.39
CA THR A 34 -5.76 -10.78 0.82
C THR A 34 -5.74 -9.26 0.73
N VAL A 35 -6.71 -8.70 0.01
CA VAL A 35 -6.88 -7.26 -0.04
C VAL A 35 -7.15 -6.66 1.35
N TYR A 36 -7.79 -7.42 2.22
CA TYR A 36 -8.05 -7.00 3.61
C TYR A 36 -6.77 -6.88 4.42
N ASP A 37 -5.79 -7.74 4.15
CA ASP A 37 -4.46 -7.62 4.76
C ASP A 37 -3.78 -6.32 4.31
N VAL A 38 -3.87 -5.98 3.03
CA VAL A 38 -3.30 -4.73 2.50
C VAL A 38 -3.96 -3.53 3.17
N GLU A 39 -5.28 -3.54 3.30
CA GLU A 39 -6.01 -2.47 3.98
C GLU A 39 -5.55 -2.34 5.43
N HIS A 40 -5.43 -3.45 6.13
CA HIS A 40 -5.00 -3.46 7.54
C HIS A 40 -3.58 -2.91 7.70
N VAL A 41 -2.67 -3.28 6.80
CA VAL A 41 -1.29 -2.76 6.80
C VAL A 41 -1.29 -1.23 6.69
N ILE A 42 -2.08 -0.68 5.76
CA ILE A 42 -2.13 0.76 5.56
C ILE A 42 -2.79 1.46 6.74
N LEU A 43 -3.88 0.89 7.27
CA LEU A 43 -4.63 1.51 8.37
C LEU A 43 -3.90 1.48 9.70
N SER A 44 -3.09 0.44 9.95
CA SER A 44 -2.39 0.25 11.22
C SER A 44 -0.90 0.53 11.15
N GLY A 45 -0.36 0.69 9.96
CA GLY A 45 1.07 0.81 9.75
C GLY A 45 1.59 2.24 9.71
N ARG A 46 2.83 2.36 9.25
CA ARG A 46 3.51 3.64 9.12
C ARG A 46 4.35 3.66 7.85
N ILE A 47 4.55 4.83 7.28
CA ILE A 47 5.46 5.00 6.15
C ILE A 47 6.89 5.01 6.71
N VAL A 48 7.71 4.07 6.24
CA VAL A 48 9.10 3.94 6.67
C VAL A 48 10.08 4.54 5.68
N GLU A 49 9.67 4.70 4.43
CA GLU A 49 10.54 5.21 3.39
C GLU A 49 9.70 5.75 2.24
N ARG A 50 10.25 6.71 1.50
CA ARG A 50 9.72 7.07 0.20
C ARG A 50 10.82 6.93 -0.84
N GLN A 51 10.43 6.56 -2.06
CA GLN A 51 11.34 6.39 -3.18
C GLN A 51 10.76 7.14 -4.38
N ARG A 52 11.64 7.68 -5.21
CA ARG A 52 11.20 8.31 -6.45
C ARG A 52 11.24 7.29 -7.58
N ASP A 53 10.14 7.19 -8.31
CA ASP A 53 10.11 6.38 -9.51
C ASP A 53 10.93 7.08 -10.58
N SER A 54 11.95 6.38 -11.11
CA SER A 54 12.86 6.98 -12.09
C SER A 54 12.20 7.25 -13.45
N ARG A 55 11.09 6.57 -13.74
CA ARG A 55 10.39 6.70 -15.02
C ARG A 55 9.36 7.81 -15.00
N THR A 56 8.57 7.89 -13.93
CA THR A 56 7.45 8.82 -13.83
C THR A 56 7.78 10.05 -12.99
N HIS A 57 8.88 10.01 -12.23
CA HIS A 57 9.27 11.03 -11.25
C HIS A 57 8.26 11.18 -10.10
N GLU A 58 7.33 10.23 -9.97
CA GLU A 58 6.37 10.24 -8.89
C GLU A 58 6.96 9.61 -7.63
N TRP A 59 6.50 10.08 -6.46
CA TRP A 59 6.89 9.48 -5.19
C TRP A 59 6.06 8.23 -4.94
N LYS A 60 6.72 7.17 -4.48
CA LYS A 60 6.06 5.98 -3.96
C LYS A 60 6.48 5.79 -2.50
N TYR A 61 5.58 5.28 -1.71
CA TYR A 61 5.74 5.20 -0.27
C TYR A 61 5.69 3.75 0.18
N LEU A 62 6.61 3.39 1.09
CA LEU A 62 6.66 2.06 1.67
C LEU A 62 5.98 2.13 3.03
N VAL A 63 4.85 1.44 3.14
CA VAL A 63 4.07 1.36 4.37
C VAL A 63 4.34 0.01 5.01
N LYS A 64 4.93 0.02 6.19
CA LYS A 64 5.19 -1.19 6.97
C LYS A 64 4.11 -1.34 8.03
N GLY A 65 3.50 -2.49 8.09
CA GLY A 65 2.48 -2.81 9.08
C GLY A 65 2.32 -4.30 9.21
N GLU A 66 1.21 -4.70 9.81
CA GLU A 66 0.91 -6.10 10.05
C GLU A 66 -0.36 -6.50 9.32
N THR A 67 -0.39 -7.76 8.88
CA THR A 67 -1.60 -8.37 8.34
C THR A 67 -2.61 -8.60 9.46
N LEU A 68 -3.81 -9.05 9.11
CA LEU A 68 -4.83 -9.41 10.09
C LEU A 68 -4.35 -10.53 11.04
N GLU A 69 -3.40 -11.35 10.60
CA GLU A 69 -2.83 -12.43 11.40
C GLU A 69 -1.57 -12.00 12.17
N GLY A 70 -1.15 -10.74 12.03
CA GLY A 70 -0.01 -10.22 12.75
C GLY A 70 1.34 -10.37 12.04
N ASP A 71 1.36 -10.77 10.78
CA ASP A 71 2.59 -10.93 10.02
C ASP A 71 3.06 -9.59 9.46
N ALA A 72 4.35 -9.29 9.57
CA ALA A 72 4.91 -8.05 9.08
C ALA A 72 4.96 -8.03 7.55
N VAL A 73 4.43 -6.97 6.97
CA VAL A 73 4.31 -6.81 5.52
C VAL A 73 4.58 -5.35 5.14
N VAL A 74 5.17 -5.15 3.97
CA VAL A 74 5.33 -3.83 3.38
C VAL A 74 4.42 -3.72 2.15
N VAL A 75 3.66 -2.63 2.12
CA VAL A 75 2.84 -2.25 0.96
C VAL A 75 3.49 -1.03 0.34
N VAL A 76 3.80 -1.10 -0.95
CA VAL A 76 4.32 0.03 -1.71
C VAL A 76 3.17 0.64 -2.51
N GLY A 77 2.91 1.91 -2.28
CA GLY A 77 1.81 2.60 -2.94
C GLY A 77 2.15 4.03 -3.30
N LYS A 78 1.34 4.58 -4.19
CA LYS A 78 1.42 5.99 -4.58
C LYS A 78 0.02 6.53 -4.76
N ILE A 79 -0.10 7.86 -4.72
CA ILE A 79 -1.36 8.51 -5.09
C ILE A 79 -1.23 8.91 -6.55
N GLY A 80 -1.99 8.25 -7.40
CA GLY A 80 -1.92 8.45 -8.83
C GLY A 80 -2.62 9.71 -9.31
N PRO A 81 -2.55 9.99 -10.64
CA PRO A 81 -3.15 11.19 -11.23
C PRO A 81 -4.67 11.29 -11.03
N THR A 82 -5.35 10.16 -10.87
CA THR A 82 -6.78 10.12 -10.62
C THR A 82 -7.12 10.35 -9.14
N ARG A 83 -6.13 10.63 -8.31
CA ARG A 83 -6.24 10.82 -6.85
C ARG A 83 -6.64 9.57 -6.09
N LYS A 84 -6.54 8.41 -6.72
CA LYS A 84 -6.72 7.13 -6.04
C LYS A 84 -5.38 6.59 -5.58
N LEU A 85 -5.43 5.79 -4.53
CA LEU A 85 -4.25 5.04 -4.09
C LEU A 85 -3.98 3.91 -5.09
N VAL A 86 -2.76 3.81 -5.57
CA VAL A 86 -2.33 2.73 -6.46
C VAL A 86 -1.39 1.84 -5.68
N VAL A 87 -1.77 0.59 -5.48
CA VAL A 87 -0.91 -0.41 -4.82
C VAL A 87 0.00 -1.01 -5.87
N LEU A 88 1.30 -0.76 -5.71
CA LEU A 88 2.32 -1.15 -6.69
C LEU A 88 2.90 -2.53 -6.41
N THR A 89 3.14 -2.82 -5.14
CA THR A 89 3.65 -4.13 -4.73
C THR A 89 3.38 -4.37 -3.25
N VAL A 90 3.38 -5.64 -2.87
CA VAL A 90 3.19 -6.08 -1.49
C VAL A 90 4.19 -7.21 -1.24
N TYR A 91 4.92 -7.14 -0.15
CA TYR A 91 5.85 -8.22 0.18
C TYR A 91 5.95 -8.45 1.68
N ALA A 92 6.15 -9.71 2.04
CA ALA A 92 6.36 -10.12 3.43
C ALA A 92 7.80 -9.80 3.86
N LEU A 93 7.96 -9.51 5.12
CA LEU A 93 9.26 -9.28 5.73
C LEU A 93 9.83 -10.55 6.38
#